data_3b5ba78b1cd14529193b91af8fab4307
#
_entry.id   3b5ba78b1cd14529193b91af8fab4307
#
_cell.length_a   1.000
_cell.length_b   1.000
_cell.length_c   1.000
_cell.angle_alpha   90.00
_cell.angle_beta   90.00
_cell.angle_gamma   90.00
#
_symmetry.space_group_name_H-M   'P 1'
#
loop_
_entity.id
_entity.type
_entity.pdbx_description
1 polymer ?
#
loop_
_entity_poly.entity_id
_entity_poly.type
_entity_poly.pdbx_seq_one_letter_code
_entity_poly.pdbx_strand_id
1 'polypeptide(L)'
;AIAKALDELSIDYIEGGWPGANPTDDAFFANPPKLKNSKLTAFGMTRRAGRSASNDPGLTSLAQNAPIVCMVGKSWDFQVTEALGIELDENLAMISDSIAHLKSKVSEVMFDAEHFFDGYKANRDYALSAITSAYEAGARWVVLCDTNGGTLPDEIFDIVTDVCSQIPGSHVGIHCHNDTENAVANSLAAVRAGARQVQGTLNGLGE
;
A
#
# COMPACT_ATOMS: atom_id res chain seq x y z
N ALA A 1 22.73 -6.14 -2.32
CA ALA A 1 23.37 -6.01 -0.99
C ALA A 1 22.28 -5.69 0.06
N ILE A 2 21.51 -4.58 -0.09
CA ILE A 2 20.52 -4.07 0.88
C ILE A 2 19.49 -5.14 1.26
N ALA A 3 18.84 -5.76 0.28
CA ALA A 3 17.81 -6.78 0.54
C ALA A 3 18.33 -7.95 1.40
N LYS A 4 19.60 -8.35 1.24
CA LYS A 4 20.21 -9.39 2.09
C LYS A 4 20.43 -8.92 3.52
N ALA A 5 20.85 -7.67 3.71
CA ALA A 5 21.03 -7.10 5.04
C ALA A 5 19.69 -6.98 5.79
N LEU A 6 18.62 -6.55 5.10
CA LEU A 6 17.27 -6.52 5.66
C LEU A 6 16.74 -7.91 6.00
N ASP A 7 17.02 -8.91 5.16
CA ASP A 7 16.67 -10.31 5.42
C ASP A 7 17.40 -10.88 6.66
N GLU A 8 18.68 -10.52 6.86
CA GLU A 8 19.45 -10.88 8.06
C GLU A 8 18.88 -10.22 9.34
N LEU A 9 18.28 -9.03 9.21
CA LEU A 9 17.56 -8.36 10.29
C LEU A 9 16.14 -8.91 10.51
N SER A 10 15.72 -9.89 9.72
CA SER A 10 14.38 -10.50 9.78
C SER A 10 13.24 -9.50 9.56
N ILE A 11 13.43 -8.54 8.65
CA ILE A 11 12.34 -7.69 8.18
C ILE A 11 11.35 -8.58 7.42
N ASP A 12 10.06 -8.51 7.75
CA ASP A 12 9.03 -9.44 7.21
C ASP A 12 8.87 -9.35 5.71
N TYR A 13 8.83 -8.12 5.16
CA TYR A 13 8.63 -7.85 3.73
C TYR A 13 9.72 -6.92 3.20
N ILE A 14 10.23 -7.24 2.01
CA ILE A 14 11.20 -6.41 1.30
C ILE A 14 10.62 -6.06 -0.06
N GLU A 15 10.29 -4.80 -0.26
CA GLU A 15 9.82 -4.28 -1.52
C GLU A 15 11.00 -4.02 -2.44
N GLY A 16 10.98 -4.68 -3.60
CA GLY A 16 12.09 -4.68 -4.55
C GLY A 16 11.99 -3.63 -5.65
N GLY A 17 10.85 -2.97 -5.76
CA GLY A 17 10.54 -1.99 -6.79
C GLY A 17 9.31 -2.38 -7.62
N TRP A 18 9.16 -1.70 -8.77
CA TRP A 18 8.00 -1.86 -9.66
C TRP A 18 8.40 -2.57 -10.97
N PRO A 19 8.15 -3.89 -11.12
CA PRO A 19 8.49 -4.62 -12.35
C PRO A 19 7.69 -4.08 -13.54
N GLY A 20 8.38 -3.77 -14.62
CA GLY A 20 7.83 -3.13 -15.82
C GLY A 20 7.85 -1.61 -15.82
N ALA A 21 8.29 -0.96 -14.74
CA ALA A 21 8.37 0.50 -14.68
C ALA A 21 9.70 1.05 -15.23
N ASN A 22 10.79 0.35 -14.96
CA ASN A 22 12.12 0.78 -15.39
C ASN A 22 13.11 -0.40 -15.47
N PRO A 23 14.22 -0.27 -16.22
CA PRO A 23 15.19 -1.35 -16.40
C PRO A 23 15.90 -1.82 -15.11
N THR A 24 16.03 -0.97 -14.10
CA THR A 24 16.68 -1.31 -12.83
C THR A 24 15.82 -2.28 -12.04
N ASP A 25 14.52 -2.01 -11.95
CA ASP A 25 13.56 -2.87 -11.25
C ASP A 25 13.40 -4.19 -12.02
N ASP A 26 13.32 -4.14 -13.35
CA ASP A 26 13.26 -5.36 -14.18
C ASP A 26 14.49 -6.25 -13.96
N ALA A 27 15.69 -5.68 -13.90
CA ALA A 27 16.92 -6.42 -13.64
C ALA A 27 16.93 -7.05 -12.23
N PHE A 28 16.36 -6.35 -11.23
CA PHE A 28 16.23 -6.88 -9.88
C PHE A 28 15.30 -8.10 -9.84
N PHE A 29 14.12 -8.00 -10.45
CA PHE A 29 13.15 -9.10 -10.48
C PHE A 29 13.55 -10.25 -11.40
N ALA A 30 14.36 -10.01 -12.43
CA ALA A 30 14.95 -11.07 -13.26
C ALA A 30 15.92 -11.99 -12.48
N ASN A 31 16.60 -11.43 -11.45
CA ASN A 31 17.55 -12.17 -10.62
C ASN A 31 17.39 -11.81 -9.13
N PRO A 32 16.24 -12.10 -8.50
CA PRO A 32 15.98 -11.69 -7.14
C PRO A 32 16.94 -12.40 -6.16
N PRO A 33 17.32 -11.73 -5.07
CA PRO A 33 18.14 -12.36 -4.05
C PRO A 33 17.38 -13.52 -3.40
N LYS A 34 18.10 -14.59 -3.04
CA LYS A 34 17.52 -15.62 -2.18
C LYS A 34 17.41 -15.06 -0.77
N LEU A 35 16.21 -14.93 -0.29
CA LEU A 35 15.86 -14.50 1.06
C LEU A 35 15.51 -15.71 1.91
N LYS A 36 15.84 -15.68 3.21
CA LYS A 36 15.59 -16.78 4.15
C LYS A 36 14.47 -16.46 5.13
N ASN A 37 14.41 -15.20 5.57
CA ASN A 37 13.51 -14.73 6.61
C ASN A 37 12.42 -13.81 6.07
N SER A 38 12.74 -13.06 5.02
CA SER A 38 11.88 -12.02 4.44
C SER A 38 11.12 -12.52 3.22
N LYS A 39 9.98 -11.91 2.94
CA LYS A 39 9.17 -12.14 1.75
C LYS A 39 9.43 -11.03 0.73
N LEU A 40 9.79 -11.40 -0.50
CA LEU A 40 9.94 -10.44 -1.59
C LEU A 40 8.58 -9.92 -2.04
N THR A 41 8.48 -8.61 -2.15
CA THR A 41 7.27 -7.88 -2.56
C THR A 41 7.55 -7.07 -3.81
N ALA A 42 6.62 -7.08 -4.78
CA ALA A 42 6.60 -6.16 -5.90
C ALA A 42 5.61 -5.04 -5.64
N PHE A 43 5.99 -3.82 -5.98
CA PHE A 43 5.12 -2.64 -5.94
C PHE A 43 4.45 -2.40 -7.28
N GLY A 44 3.25 -1.84 -7.28
CA GLY A 44 2.54 -1.41 -8.48
C GLY A 44 1.26 -0.69 -8.14
N MET A 45 0.40 -0.47 -9.13
CA MET A 45 -0.88 0.21 -8.92
C MET A 45 -2.07 -0.66 -9.35
N THR A 46 -3.28 -0.21 -8.99
CA THR A 46 -4.55 -0.80 -9.44
C THR A 46 -4.62 -0.89 -10.96
N ARG A 47 -5.53 -1.72 -11.47
CA ARG A 47 -5.84 -1.73 -12.91
C ARG A 47 -6.16 -0.34 -13.43
N ARG A 48 -5.96 -0.13 -14.70
CA ARG A 48 -6.37 1.12 -15.36
C ARG A 48 -7.89 1.19 -15.48
N ALA A 49 -8.43 2.41 -15.38
CA ALA A 49 -9.83 2.67 -15.63
C ALA A 49 -10.28 2.14 -17.01
N GLY A 50 -11.49 1.59 -17.06
CA GLY A 50 -12.07 1.02 -18.28
C GLY A 50 -11.45 -0.31 -18.75
N ARG A 51 -10.50 -0.91 -17.98
CA ARG A 51 -9.95 -2.26 -18.25
C ARG A 51 -10.43 -3.25 -17.22
N SER A 52 -10.56 -4.51 -17.60
CA SER A 52 -10.70 -5.58 -16.60
C SER A 52 -9.36 -5.91 -15.98
N ALA A 53 -9.35 -6.33 -14.71
CA ALA A 53 -8.13 -6.74 -14.01
C ALA A 53 -7.38 -7.88 -14.74
N SER A 54 -8.10 -8.79 -15.38
CA SER A 54 -7.52 -9.90 -16.15
C SER A 54 -6.79 -9.47 -17.42
N ASN A 55 -7.09 -8.30 -17.95
CA ASN A 55 -6.49 -7.75 -19.18
C ASN A 55 -5.55 -6.57 -18.89
N ASP A 56 -5.22 -6.33 -17.63
CA ASP A 56 -4.27 -5.28 -17.26
C ASP A 56 -2.84 -5.81 -17.26
N PRO A 57 -1.94 -5.26 -18.12
CA PRO A 57 -0.57 -5.74 -18.22
C PRO A 57 0.26 -5.44 -16.96
N GLY A 58 -0.08 -4.38 -16.19
CA GLY A 58 0.58 -4.05 -14.93
C GLY A 58 0.30 -5.13 -13.88
N LEU A 59 -0.95 -5.50 -13.68
CA LEU A 59 -1.32 -6.58 -12.76
C LEU A 59 -0.73 -7.94 -13.18
N THR A 60 -0.66 -8.19 -14.49
CA THR A 60 -0.02 -9.41 -15.02
C THR A 60 1.47 -9.42 -14.68
N SER A 61 2.17 -8.31 -14.89
CA SER A 61 3.59 -8.18 -14.54
C SER A 61 3.83 -8.38 -13.04
N LEU A 62 3.03 -7.77 -12.19
CA LEU A 62 3.13 -7.95 -10.73
C LEU A 62 3.01 -9.41 -10.32
N ALA A 63 1.99 -10.11 -10.81
CA ALA A 63 1.73 -11.51 -10.48
C ALA A 63 2.83 -12.47 -10.96
N GLN A 64 3.58 -12.12 -12.00
CA GLN A 64 4.66 -12.95 -12.55
C GLN A 64 6.01 -12.77 -11.84
N ASN A 65 6.22 -11.63 -11.17
CA ASN A 65 7.54 -11.25 -10.67
C ASN A 65 7.75 -11.44 -9.17
N ALA A 66 6.67 -11.48 -8.36
CA ALA A 66 6.80 -11.65 -6.92
C ALA A 66 5.65 -12.47 -6.32
N PRO A 67 5.92 -13.21 -5.23
CA PRO A 67 4.89 -13.94 -4.50
C PRO A 67 3.97 -13.03 -3.66
N ILE A 68 4.39 -11.81 -3.40
CA ILE A 68 3.65 -10.80 -2.65
C ILE A 68 3.57 -9.52 -3.50
N VAL A 69 2.43 -8.87 -3.50
CA VAL A 69 2.24 -7.60 -4.20
C VAL A 69 1.76 -6.54 -3.22
N CYS A 70 2.42 -5.39 -3.23
CA CYS A 70 1.95 -4.16 -2.61
C CYS A 70 1.40 -3.25 -3.72
N MET A 71 0.14 -2.89 -3.61
CA MET A 71 -0.56 -2.16 -4.67
C MET A 71 -1.07 -0.83 -4.16
N VAL A 72 -0.63 0.26 -4.79
CA VAL A 72 -1.13 1.60 -4.47
C VAL A 72 -2.45 1.90 -5.20
N GLY A 73 -3.35 2.59 -4.51
CA GLY A 73 -4.58 3.14 -5.09
C GLY A 73 -5.04 4.40 -4.36
N LYS A 74 -5.84 5.20 -5.04
CA LYS A 74 -6.30 6.48 -4.50
C LYS A 74 -7.38 6.27 -3.43
N SER A 75 -7.24 6.96 -2.30
CA SER A 75 -8.21 6.98 -1.20
C SER A 75 -8.71 8.38 -0.85
N TRP A 76 -8.30 9.38 -1.61
CA TRP A 76 -8.79 10.76 -1.53
C TRP A 76 -9.61 11.10 -2.77
N ASP A 77 -10.88 11.49 -2.59
CA ASP A 77 -11.82 11.79 -3.68
C ASP A 77 -11.29 12.87 -4.63
N PHE A 78 -10.62 13.90 -4.11
CA PHE A 78 -9.94 14.92 -4.93
C PHE A 78 -8.90 14.30 -5.88
N GLN A 79 -8.10 13.35 -5.41
CA GLN A 79 -7.12 12.67 -6.27
C GLN A 79 -7.81 11.79 -7.35
N VAL A 80 -8.96 11.23 -7.05
CA VAL A 80 -9.73 10.42 -8.01
C VAL A 80 -10.31 11.30 -9.11
N THR A 81 -10.95 12.40 -8.74
CA THR A 81 -11.61 13.28 -9.70
C THR A 81 -10.63 14.14 -10.50
N GLU A 82 -9.63 14.73 -9.82
CA GLU A 82 -8.72 15.68 -10.46
C GLU A 82 -7.49 15.03 -11.09
N ALA A 83 -6.91 14.00 -10.46
CA ALA A 83 -5.69 13.37 -10.99
C ALA A 83 -5.99 12.19 -11.91
N LEU A 84 -6.96 11.33 -11.57
CA LEU A 84 -7.35 10.22 -12.44
C LEU A 84 -8.43 10.61 -13.44
N GLY A 85 -9.24 11.62 -13.16
CA GLY A 85 -10.35 12.07 -14.03
C GLY A 85 -11.45 11.03 -14.19
N ILE A 86 -11.75 10.26 -13.13
CA ILE A 86 -12.75 9.19 -13.13
C ILE A 86 -13.75 9.38 -12.00
N GLU A 87 -14.86 8.63 -12.10
CA GLU A 87 -15.88 8.58 -11.06
C GLU A 87 -15.39 7.82 -9.81
N LEU A 88 -15.90 8.19 -8.64
CA LEU A 88 -15.51 7.59 -7.36
C LEU A 88 -15.80 6.09 -7.33
N ASP A 89 -16.95 5.66 -7.85
CA ASP A 89 -17.34 4.24 -7.90
C ASP A 89 -16.41 3.41 -8.79
N GLU A 90 -15.91 3.99 -9.90
CA GLU A 90 -14.92 3.29 -10.75
C GLU A 90 -13.60 3.07 -9.98
N ASN A 91 -13.17 4.04 -9.19
CA ASN A 91 -11.98 3.85 -8.37
C ASN A 91 -12.16 2.74 -7.32
N LEU A 92 -13.30 2.68 -6.65
CA LEU A 92 -13.61 1.59 -5.72
C LEU A 92 -13.63 0.22 -6.43
N ALA A 93 -14.19 0.17 -7.64
CA ALA A 93 -14.17 -1.04 -8.47
C ALA A 93 -12.73 -1.39 -8.90
N MET A 94 -11.89 -0.41 -9.27
CA MET A 94 -10.48 -0.63 -9.61
C MET A 94 -9.73 -1.27 -8.42
N ILE A 95 -9.95 -0.80 -7.20
CA ILE A 95 -9.34 -1.35 -5.99
C ILE A 95 -9.78 -2.80 -5.79
N SER A 96 -11.08 -3.04 -5.69
CA SER A 96 -11.62 -4.37 -5.39
C SER A 96 -11.29 -5.40 -6.47
N ASP A 97 -11.47 -5.07 -7.75
CA ASP A 97 -11.17 -5.98 -8.86
C ASP A 97 -9.69 -6.38 -8.92
N SER A 98 -8.81 -5.40 -8.71
CA SER A 98 -7.36 -5.64 -8.76
C SER A 98 -6.90 -6.55 -7.63
N ILE A 99 -7.38 -6.31 -6.41
CA ILE A 99 -7.04 -7.14 -5.25
C ILE A 99 -7.58 -8.55 -5.42
N ALA A 100 -8.86 -8.70 -5.78
CA ALA A 100 -9.49 -10.00 -6.00
C ALA A 100 -8.76 -10.80 -7.09
N HIS A 101 -8.36 -10.14 -8.18
CA HIS A 101 -7.60 -10.77 -9.27
C HIS A 101 -6.23 -11.24 -8.79
N LEU A 102 -5.45 -10.36 -8.16
CA LEU A 102 -4.09 -10.70 -7.70
C LEU A 102 -4.11 -11.76 -6.61
N LYS A 103 -5.06 -11.71 -5.68
CA LYS A 103 -5.22 -12.73 -4.63
C LYS A 103 -5.36 -14.15 -5.17
N SER A 104 -5.89 -14.31 -6.39
CA SER A 104 -5.97 -15.61 -7.07
C SER A 104 -4.64 -16.07 -7.70
N LYS A 105 -3.62 -15.20 -7.73
CA LYS A 105 -2.35 -15.42 -8.45
C LYS A 105 -1.13 -15.41 -7.53
N VAL A 106 -1.17 -14.66 -6.44
CA VAL A 106 -0.05 -14.47 -5.51
C VAL A 106 -0.45 -14.87 -4.08
N SER A 107 0.55 -15.02 -3.21
CA SER A 107 0.32 -15.49 -1.84
C SER A 107 -0.37 -14.45 -0.97
N GLU A 108 0.02 -13.18 -1.10
CA GLU A 108 -0.54 -12.05 -0.34
C GLU A 108 -0.63 -10.81 -1.21
N VAL A 109 -1.65 -10.00 -0.98
CA VAL A 109 -1.81 -8.67 -1.59
C VAL A 109 -1.93 -7.65 -0.47
N MET A 110 -1.16 -6.57 -0.56
CA MET A 110 -1.26 -5.38 0.29
C MET A 110 -1.88 -4.25 -0.52
N PHE A 111 -2.55 -3.34 0.14
CA PHE A 111 -3.12 -2.15 -0.47
C PHE A 111 -2.63 -0.91 0.26
N ASP A 112 -1.87 -0.07 -0.42
CA ASP A 112 -1.44 1.24 0.05
C ASP A 112 -2.49 2.28 -0.35
N ALA A 113 -3.22 2.78 0.65
CA ALA A 113 -4.25 3.79 0.49
C ALA A 113 -3.58 5.17 0.41
N GLU A 114 -3.22 5.58 -0.80
CA GLU A 114 -2.47 6.82 -1.04
C GLU A 114 -3.28 8.06 -0.64
N HIS A 115 -2.64 9.00 0.04
CA HIS A 115 -3.24 10.21 0.61
C HIS A 115 -4.42 9.92 1.57
N PHE A 116 -4.36 8.81 2.30
CA PHE A 116 -5.47 8.39 3.14
C PHE A 116 -5.86 9.45 4.18
N PHE A 117 -4.88 10.02 4.88
CA PHE A 117 -5.16 10.99 5.95
C PHE A 117 -5.73 12.31 5.42
N ASP A 118 -5.26 12.77 4.26
CA ASP A 118 -5.85 13.93 3.59
C ASP A 118 -7.29 13.64 3.13
N GLY A 119 -7.49 12.49 2.51
CA GLY A 119 -8.79 12.01 2.08
C GLY A 119 -9.77 11.84 3.24
N TYR A 120 -9.33 11.26 4.35
CA TYR A 120 -10.14 11.08 5.55
C TYR A 120 -10.59 12.43 6.16
N LYS A 121 -9.68 13.41 6.24
CA LYS A 121 -10.00 14.75 6.74
C LYS A 121 -10.94 15.52 5.80
N ALA A 122 -10.84 15.29 4.49
CA ALA A 122 -11.68 15.97 3.50
C ALA A 122 -13.05 15.27 3.30
N ASN A 123 -13.04 13.96 3.16
CA ASN A 123 -14.22 13.11 2.93
C ASN A 123 -14.02 11.73 3.58
N ARG A 124 -14.33 11.68 4.89
CA ARG A 124 -14.15 10.48 5.72
C ARG A 124 -14.82 9.25 5.12
N ASP A 125 -16.07 9.40 4.68
CA ASP A 125 -16.88 8.27 4.21
C ASP A 125 -16.30 7.65 2.95
N TYR A 126 -15.79 8.45 2.04
CA TYR A 126 -15.13 7.97 0.83
C TYR A 126 -13.78 7.27 1.15
N ALA A 127 -12.95 7.90 1.99
CA ALA A 127 -11.68 7.31 2.38
C ALA A 127 -11.88 5.95 3.06
N LEU A 128 -12.87 5.83 3.94
CA LEU A 128 -13.24 4.56 4.56
C LEU A 128 -13.78 3.55 3.54
N SER A 129 -14.58 3.99 2.56
CA SER A 129 -15.07 3.11 1.49
C SER A 129 -13.93 2.52 0.66
N ALA A 130 -12.89 3.31 0.36
CA ALA A 130 -11.72 2.83 -0.38
C ALA A 130 -10.97 1.72 0.36
N ILE A 131 -10.69 1.91 1.66
CA ILE A 131 -9.99 0.89 2.46
C ILE A 131 -10.85 -0.33 2.77
N THR A 132 -12.15 -0.14 2.96
CA THR A 132 -13.09 -1.26 3.17
C THR A 132 -13.20 -2.11 1.91
N SER A 133 -13.29 -1.49 0.72
CA SER A 133 -13.27 -2.21 -0.57
C SER A 133 -12.01 -3.07 -0.72
N ALA A 134 -10.86 -2.55 -0.29
CA ALA A 134 -9.60 -3.31 -0.32
C ALA A 134 -9.63 -4.49 0.66
N TYR A 135 -10.07 -4.26 1.88
CA TYR A 135 -10.16 -5.29 2.91
C TYR A 135 -11.12 -6.42 2.54
N GLU A 136 -12.32 -6.08 2.08
CA GLU A 136 -13.35 -7.04 1.67
C GLU A 136 -12.94 -7.84 0.43
N ALA A 137 -12.22 -7.23 -0.51
CA ALA A 137 -11.62 -7.92 -1.66
C ALA A 137 -10.51 -8.90 -1.25
N GLY A 138 -10.01 -8.81 -0.03
CA GLY A 138 -9.11 -9.75 0.60
C GLY A 138 -7.66 -9.31 0.67
N ALA A 139 -7.39 -8.00 0.72
CA ALA A 139 -6.07 -7.50 1.06
C ALA A 139 -5.61 -8.05 2.42
N ARG A 140 -4.37 -8.53 2.48
CA ARG A 140 -3.76 -8.98 3.73
C ARG A 140 -3.49 -7.80 4.66
N TRP A 141 -3.01 -6.72 4.08
CA TRP A 141 -2.75 -5.46 4.76
C TRP A 141 -3.41 -4.33 3.99
N VAL A 142 -4.08 -3.46 4.73
CA VAL A 142 -4.56 -2.16 4.26
C VAL A 142 -3.70 -1.12 4.94
N VAL A 143 -2.87 -0.45 4.18
CA VAL A 143 -1.85 0.46 4.67
C VAL A 143 -2.31 1.90 4.50
N LEU A 144 -2.39 2.64 5.58
CA LEU A 144 -2.82 4.03 5.59
C LEU A 144 -1.61 4.92 5.32
N CYS A 145 -1.62 5.65 4.20
CA CYS A 145 -0.48 6.47 3.80
C CYS A 145 -0.68 7.95 4.19
N ASP A 146 0.23 8.49 4.99
CA ASP A 146 0.38 9.93 5.20
C ASP A 146 1.32 10.47 4.11
N THR A 147 0.80 10.51 2.86
CA THR A 147 1.58 10.79 1.66
C THR A 147 2.14 12.22 1.64
N ASN A 148 1.42 13.20 2.18
CA ASN A 148 1.92 14.57 2.32
C ASN A 148 2.82 14.75 3.55
N GLY A 149 2.88 13.77 4.47
CA GLY A 149 3.69 13.84 5.68
C GLY A 149 3.32 14.98 6.64
N GLY A 150 2.10 15.50 6.52
CA GLY A 150 1.62 16.66 7.26
C GLY A 150 0.67 16.37 8.42
N THR A 151 0.35 15.09 8.65
CA THR A 151 -0.56 14.70 9.73
C THR A 151 0.21 14.63 11.05
N LEU A 152 -0.39 15.14 12.13
CA LEU A 152 0.22 15.15 13.45
C LEU A 152 -0.02 13.82 14.19
N PRO A 153 0.85 13.44 15.16
CA PRO A 153 0.75 12.15 15.84
C PRO A 153 -0.59 11.89 16.54
N ASP A 154 -1.20 12.90 17.11
CA ASP A 154 -2.51 12.77 17.77
C ASP A 154 -3.62 12.52 16.74
N GLU A 155 -3.57 13.19 15.59
CA GLU A 155 -4.51 12.95 14.48
C GLU A 155 -4.34 11.52 13.93
N ILE A 156 -3.09 11.05 13.77
CA ILE A 156 -2.81 9.67 13.36
C ILE A 156 -3.44 8.70 14.34
N PHE A 157 -3.24 8.91 15.64
CA PHE A 157 -3.79 8.03 16.67
C PHE A 157 -5.32 7.95 16.60
N ASP A 158 -6.00 9.09 16.50
CA ASP A 158 -7.46 9.15 16.47
C ASP A 158 -8.03 8.51 15.20
N ILE A 159 -7.46 8.84 14.02
CA ILE A 159 -7.91 8.29 12.74
C ILE A 159 -7.67 6.79 12.66
N VAL A 160 -6.49 6.31 13.06
CA VAL A 160 -6.18 4.86 13.05
C VAL A 160 -7.06 4.10 14.05
N THR A 161 -7.39 4.71 15.18
CA THR A 161 -8.34 4.12 16.16
C THR A 161 -9.72 3.94 15.53
N ASP A 162 -10.22 4.94 14.80
CA ASP A 162 -11.49 4.85 14.08
C ASP A 162 -11.45 3.75 12.99
N VAL A 163 -10.38 3.71 12.19
CA VAL A 163 -10.19 2.64 11.19
C VAL A 163 -10.17 1.26 11.85
N CYS A 164 -9.46 1.09 12.96
CA CYS A 164 -9.37 -0.19 13.68
C CYS A 164 -10.68 -0.61 14.33
N SER A 165 -11.66 0.28 14.46
CA SER A 165 -13.02 -0.07 14.87
C SER A 165 -13.83 -0.75 13.76
N GLN A 166 -13.42 -0.62 12.50
CA GLN A 166 -14.11 -1.14 11.31
C GLN A 166 -13.32 -2.28 10.65
N ILE A 167 -12.00 -2.15 10.57
CA ILE A 167 -11.09 -3.17 10.03
C ILE A 167 -10.20 -3.66 11.17
N PRO A 168 -10.14 -4.98 11.45
CA PRO A 168 -9.28 -5.48 12.52
C PRO A 168 -7.84 -4.99 12.38
N GLY A 169 -7.25 -4.45 13.45
CA GLY A 169 -5.90 -3.90 13.43
C GLY A 169 -4.82 -4.88 12.94
N SER A 170 -5.08 -6.19 13.05
CA SER A 170 -4.24 -7.25 12.46
C SER A 170 -4.19 -7.22 10.92
N HIS A 171 -4.98 -6.36 10.28
CA HIS A 171 -4.99 -6.09 8.84
C HIS A 171 -4.65 -4.64 8.50
N VAL A 172 -4.37 -3.79 9.49
CA VAL A 172 -4.08 -2.36 9.29
C VAL A 172 -2.58 -2.12 9.37
N GLY A 173 -2.05 -1.44 8.35
CA GLY A 173 -0.68 -0.93 8.26
C GLY A 173 -0.62 0.59 8.24
N ILE A 174 0.59 1.11 8.35
CA ILE A 174 0.90 2.54 8.32
C ILE A 174 2.13 2.82 7.48
N HIS A 175 2.06 3.87 6.65
CA HIS A 175 3.16 4.41 5.86
C HIS A 175 3.18 5.93 6.03
N CYS A 176 4.17 6.46 6.73
CA CYS A 176 4.28 7.89 7.01
C CYS A 176 5.49 8.49 6.32
N HIS A 177 5.27 9.54 5.51
CA HIS A 177 6.33 10.38 4.98
C HIS A 177 6.90 11.29 6.06
N ASN A 178 8.12 11.79 5.86
CA ASN A 178 8.89 12.50 6.88
C ASN A 178 9.04 14.01 6.62
N ASP A 179 8.17 14.60 5.81
CA ASP A 179 8.23 16.02 5.40
C ASP A 179 8.18 16.99 6.59
N THR A 180 7.47 16.62 7.64
CA THR A 180 7.39 17.40 8.90
C THR A 180 8.24 16.80 10.02
N GLU A 181 9.15 15.86 9.72
CA GLU A 181 9.98 15.13 10.69
C GLU A 181 9.18 14.28 11.71
N ASN A 182 7.95 13.93 11.38
CA ASN A 182 7.04 13.18 12.26
C ASN A 182 6.87 11.69 11.89
N ALA A 183 7.50 11.18 10.83
CA ALA A 183 7.23 9.81 10.35
C ALA A 183 7.37 8.74 11.44
N VAL A 184 8.42 8.81 12.27
CA VAL A 184 8.62 7.85 13.36
C VAL A 184 7.56 8.02 14.45
N ALA A 185 7.26 9.25 14.85
CA ALA A 185 6.25 9.55 15.87
C ALA A 185 4.85 9.09 15.40
N ASN A 186 4.53 9.34 14.13
CA ASN A 186 3.28 8.94 13.49
C ASN A 186 3.16 7.40 13.41
N SER A 187 4.23 6.71 13.01
CA SER A 187 4.26 5.24 12.98
C SER A 187 4.03 4.64 14.37
N LEU A 188 4.66 5.19 15.41
CA LEU A 188 4.45 4.75 16.78
C LEU A 188 3.02 5.05 17.27
N ALA A 189 2.45 6.20 16.93
CA ALA A 189 1.07 6.54 17.26
C ALA A 189 0.09 5.55 16.60
N ALA A 190 0.29 5.21 15.32
CA ALA A 190 -0.53 4.23 14.60
C ALA A 190 -0.46 2.83 15.24
N VAL A 191 0.72 2.37 15.64
CA VAL A 191 0.88 1.07 16.34
C VAL A 191 0.16 1.08 17.68
N ARG A 192 0.23 2.17 18.43
CA ARG A 192 -0.50 2.34 19.70
C ARG A 192 -2.02 2.35 19.49
N ALA A 193 -2.50 2.91 18.36
CA ALA A 193 -3.91 2.93 17.97
C ALA A 193 -4.44 1.59 17.47
N GLY A 194 -3.54 0.64 17.13
CA GLY A 194 -3.96 -0.71 16.74
C GLY A 194 -3.36 -1.26 15.45
N ALA A 195 -2.67 -0.47 14.64
CA ALA A 195 -1.98 -0.97 13.45
C ALA A 195 -0.90 -2.02 13.81
N ARG A 196 -0.69 -2.98 12.92
CA ARG A 196 0.25 -4.11 13.16
C ARG A 196 1.26 -4.31 12.03
N GLN A 197 1.26 -3.45 11.04
CA GLN A 197 2.27 -3.42 9.99
C GLN A 197 2.78 -1.99 9.86
N VAL A 198 4.09 -1.83 9.65
CA VAL A 198 4.73 -0.53 9.39
C VAL A 198 5.56 -0.65 8.13
N GLN A 199 5.36 0.26 7.20
CA GLN A 199 6.25 0.45 6.05
C GLN A 199 7.23 1.58 6.36
N GLY A 200 8.44 1.46 5.86
CA GLY A 200 9.47 2.46 6.03
C GLY A 200 10.63 2.22 5.08
N THR A 201 11.50 3.20 4.97
CA THR A 201 12.67 3.19 4.09
C THR A 201 13.96 3.23 4.90
N LEU A 202 15.02 2.65 4.35
CA LEU A 202 16.34 2.70 4.97
C LEU A 202 16.96 4.09 4.79
N ASN A 203 17.01 4.88 5.86
CA ASN A 203 17.52 6.27 5.84
C ASN A 203 16.82 7.18 4.81
N GLY A 204 15.53 6.98 4.57
CA GLY A 204 14.76 7.74 3.60
C GLY A 204 15.10 7.43 2.13
N LEU A 205 15.83 6.35 1.85
CA LEU A 205 16.15 5.95 0.47
C LEU A 205 15.00 5.13 -0.13
N GLY A 206 14.54 5.54 -1.31
CA GLY A 206 13.51 4.83 -2.06
C GLY A 206 12.12 5.46 -1.93
N GLU A 207 12.04 6.64 -1.32
CA GLU A 207 10.80 7.42 -1.24
C GLU A 207 10.82 8.57 -2.24
#